data_6839913ae99ab54ffafa6e4b5f2ae7df
#
_entry.id   6839913ae99ab54ffafa6e4b5f2ae7df
#
_cell.length_a   1.000
_cell.length_b   1.000
_cell.length_c   1.000
_cell.angle_alpha   90.00
_cell.angle_beta   90.00
_cell.angle_gamma   90.00
#
_symmetry.space_group_name_H-M   'P 1'
#
loop_
_entity.id
_entity.type
_entity.pdbx_description
1 polymer ?
#
loop_
_entity_poly.entity_id
_entity_poly.type
_entity_poly.pdbx_seq_one_letter_code
_entity_poly.pdbx_strand_id
1 'polypeptide(L)'
;MPHMDPAIARRTLVAGLPVALISSCLAGCRSQRQSAVRESSSSSHGNLSAPAAMRLPQGWTWVAGSDIPVAKATLRLPVTTTDGTGRRVTIKNANRIIVGGEDVADILAALGWRKLIYAAPTNSVAEAAVNAPKHYGFSKKTGMEGLLSIDGTLFIGNNPMRHGRAAAKFREAGVDAAVVNDRQPIGGKIRAVATFLGDPKAGDKLAGAVERQLVEAAAITRARQGHRLRILAVTASGAGGANAVMGMGTASAEMIAACGATSVGVRAGLRGYSVKFTDEGLLSMKPDVILTGDGDLKRWGGLEGYLKAFPTLAQTPAGRKNHVFVMPSEQIKVSGVGVGAGAIALARALDALSR
;
A
#
# COMPACT_ATOMS: atom_id res chain seq x y z
N MET A 1 63.99 13.09 7.19
CA MET A 1 65.17 12.88 6.34
C MET A 1 65.30 11.42 6.02
N PRO A 2 65.64 10.98 4.84
CA PRO A 2 65.24 11.52 3.53
C PRO A 2 64.68 10.41 2.59
N HIS A 3 63.97 10.82 1.61
CA HIS A 3 64.27 10.73 0.16
C HIS A 3 64.11 9.32 -0.47
N MET A 4 63.58 9.12 -1.61
CA MET A 4 63.32 9.85 -2.85
C MET A 4 62.56 8.92 -3.78
N ASP A 5 61.62 9.46 -4.55
CA ASP A 5 61.21 9.10 -5.89
C ASP A 5 62.46 9.07 -6.84
N PRO A 6 62.40 8.72 -8.12
CA PRO A 6 61.28 8.54 -9.07
C PRO A 6 61.49 7.57 -10.26
N ALA A 7 60.46 7.43 -11.07
CA ALA A 7 60.41 7.68 -12.50
C ALA A 7 60.77 6.64 -13.58
N ILE A 8 59.88 6.65 -14.59
CA ILE A 8 60.11 6.67 -16.08
C ILE A 8 60.38 5.30 -16.75
N ALA A 9 59.62 4.88 -17.75
CA ALA A 9 59.49 5.28 -19.11
C ALA A 9 58.62 4.29 -19.89
N ARG A 10 57.67 4.72 -20.65
CA ARG A 10 57.62 5.08 -22.10
C ARG A 10 57.74 3.95 -23.11
N ARG A 11 56.73 3.97 -24.02
CA ARG A 11 56.72 3.69 -25.47
C ARG A 11 56.55 2.21 -25.90
N THR A 12 55.82 1.80 -26.92
CA THR A 12 55.45 2.47 -28.18
C THR A 12 54.31 1.70 -28.86
N LEU A 13 53.47 2.43 -29.60
CA LEU A 13 52.77 2.15 -30.84
C LEU A 13 53.19 0.93 -31.68
N VAL A 14 52.20 0.29 -32.33
CA VAL A 14 52.14 0.17 -33.82
C VAL A 14 50.72 -0.16 -34.30
N ALA A 15 50.35 0.53 -35.35
CA ALA A 15 49.10 0.49 -36.08
C ALA A 15 49.04 -0.71 -37.07
N GLY A 16 47.83 -1.02 -37.51
CA GLY A 16 47.62 -1.91 -38.65
C GLY A 16 46.15 -2.12 -39.01
N LEU A 17 45.60 -1.23 -39.83
CA LEU A 17 44.53 -1.57 -40.79
C LEU A 17 45.19 -2.11 -42.07
N PRO A 18 44.51 -2.96 -42.93
CA PRO A 18 43.49 -2.43 -43.81
C PRO A 18 42.40 -3.42 -44.37
N VAL A 19 41.39 -2.82 -44.95
CA VAL A 19 40.74 -3.06 -46.27
C VAL A 19 39.67 -4.12 -46.44
N ALA A 20 38.50 -3.63 -46.62
CA ALA A 20 37.38 -3.87 -47.50
C ALA A 20 37.34 -5.08 -48.44
N LEU A 21 36.16 -5.70 -48.52
CA LEU A 21 35.60 -6.17 -49.77
C LEU A 21 34.06 -6.09 -49.76
N ILE A 22 33.57 -5.35 -50.72
CA ILE A 22 32.22 -5.14 -51.14
C ILE A 22 31.71 -6.38 -51.88
N SER A 23 30.51 -6.83 -51.59
CA SER A 23 29.74 -7.62 -52.55
C SER A 23 28.25 -7.28 -52.45
N SER A 24 27.81 -6.63 -53.50
CA SER A 24 26.42 -6.30 -53.80
C SER A 24 25.66 -7.53 -54.26
N CYS A 25 24.43 -7.74 -53.81
CA CYS A 25 23.41 -8.43 -54.60
C CYS A 25 22.01 -7.87 -54.31
N LEU A 26 21.36 -7.66 -55.41
CA LEU A 26 20.13 -6.95 -55.68
C LEU A 26 18.84 -7.64 -55.20
N ALA A 27 17.87 -6.82 -54.94
CA ALA A 27 16.45 -6.91 -55.31
C ALA A 27 15.55 -7.95 -54.65
N GLY A 28 14.54 -7.41 -53.97
CA GLY A 28 13.36 -8.09 -53.55
C GLY A 28 12.36 -7.13 -52.91
N CYS A 29 11.73 -6.24 -53.70
CA CYS A 29 10.57 -5.49 -53.27
C CYS A 29 9.44 -6.45 -52.88
N ARG A 30 9.09 -6.49 -51.61
CA ARG A 30 7.82 -7.04 -51.16
C ARG A 30 7.16 -6.03 -50.24
N SER A 31 6.16 -5.36 -50.81
CA SER A 31 5.25 -4.48 -50.10
C SER A 31 4.57 -5.22 -48.94
N GLN A 32 5.01 -4.98 -47.72
CA GLN A 32 4.23 -5.34 -46.54
C GLN A 32 3.23 -4.22 -46.27
N ARG A 33 1.97 -4.55 -46.54
CA ARG A 33 0.81 -3.79 -46.01
C ARG A 33 0.96 -3.70 -44.53
N GLN A 34 1.16 -2.51 -44.00
CA GLN A 34 0.95 -2.19 -42.61
C GLN A 34 -0.55 -2.34 -42.31
N SER A 35 -0.92 -3.48 -41.75
CA SER A 35 -2.20 -3.63 -41.07
C SER A 35 -2.12 -2.78 -39.82
N ALA A 36 -2.83 -1.66 -39.82
CA ALA A 36 -3.09 -0.88 -38.63
C ALA A 36 -3.86 -1.78 -37.64
N VAL A 37 -3.14 -2.31 -36.64
CA VAL A 37 -3.76 -2.92 -35.48
C VAL A 37 -4.43 -1.79 -34.72
N ARG A 38 -5.76 -1.72 -34.84
CA ARG A 38 -6.60 -0.98 -33.90
C ARG A 38 -6.35 -1.59 -32.53
N GLU A 39 -5.60 -0.88 -31.70
CA GLU A 39 -5.64 -1.11 -30.26
C GLU A 39 -7.06 -0.83 -29.76
N SER A 40 -7.84 -1.87 -29.70
CA SER A 40 -9.03 -1.87 -28.86
C SER A 40 -8.54 -1.84 -27.40
N SER A 41 -8.59 -0.68 -26.79
CA SER A 41 -8.42 -0.51 -25.35
C SER A 41 -9.60 -1.18 -24.62
N SER A 42 -9.62 -2.51 -24.58
CA SER A 42 -10.35 -3.25 -23.58
C SER A 42 -9.53 -3.16 -22.30
N SER A 43 -9.92 -2.31 -21.38
CA SER A 43 -9.42 -2.29 -20.02
C SER A 43 -9.83 -3.61 -19.34
N SER A 44 -9.04 -4.66 -19.56
CA SER A 44 -9.16 -5.88 -18.79
C SER A 44 -8.61 -5.59 -17.39
N HIS A 45 -9.50 -5.24 -16.47
CA HIS A 45 -9.19 -5.18 -15.04
C HIS A 45 -8.87 -6.61 -14.57
N GLY A 46 -7.62 -7.03 -14.77
CA GLY A 46 -7.15 -8.37 -14.40
C GLY A 46 -6.86 -8.45 -12.90
N ASN A 47 -7.15 -9.59 -12.28
CA ASN A 47 -6.55 -9.93 -11.00
C ASN A 47 -5.08 -10.30 -11.22
N LEU A 48 -4.17 -9.80 -10.36
CA LEU A 48 -2.79 -10.24 -10.35
C LEU A 48 -2.72 -11.72 -9.97
N SER A 49 -1.88 -12.48 -10.64
CA SER A 49 -1.60 -13.86 -10.26
C SER A 49 -0.89 -13.94 -8.92
N ALA A 50 -1.10 -15.02 -8.17
CA ALA A 50 -0.33 -15.27 -6.97
C ALA A 50 1.17 -15.32 -7.28
N PRO A 51 2.05 -14.85 -6.37
CA PRO A 51 3.49 -14.99 -6.53
C PRO A 51 3.86 -16.46 -6.76
N ALA A 52 4.75 -16.74 -7.71
CA ALA A 52 5.13 -18.11 -8.10
C ALA A 52 5.61 -18.99 -6.93
N ALA A 53 6.16 -18.37 -5.87
CA ALA A 53 6.60 -19.06 -4.66
C ALA A 53 5.45 -19.35 -3.67
N MET A 54 4.22 -18.85 -3.91
CA MET A 54 3.11 -19.00 -2.98
C MET A 54 2.19 -20.16 -3.42
N ARG A 55 2.33 -21.31 -2.76
CA ARG A 55 1.38 -22.42 -2.88
C ARG A 55 0.27 -22.23 -1.86
N LEU A 56 -0.91 -21.90 -2.31
CA LEU A 56 -2.10 -21.83 -1.46
C LEU A 56 -2.68 -23.22 -1.25
N PRO A 57 -3.22 -23.53 -0.07
CA PRO A 57 -3.99 -24.75 0.16
C PRO A 57 -5.20 -24.86 -0.77
N GLN A 58 -5.70 -26.08 -0.97
CA GLN A 58 -6.92 -26.28 -1.76
C GLN A 58 -8.10 -25.51 -1.16
N GLY A 59 -8.84 -24.82 -2.00
CA GLY A 59 -9.98 -23.98 -1.60
C GLY A 59 -9.61 -22.57 -1.17
N TRP A 60 -8.32 -22.26 -1.00
CA TRP A 60 -7.87 -20.89 -0.75
C TRP A 60 -7.71 -20.11 -2.05
N THR A 61 -8.05 -18.84 -2.04
CA THR A 61 -8.07 -18.00 -3.24
C THR A 61 -7.13 -16.82 -3.08
N TRP A 62 -6.25 -16.61 -4.08
CA TRP A 62 -5.49 -15.38 -4.19
C TRP A 62 -6.38 -14.26 -4.75
N VAL A 63 -6.39 -13.13 -4.06
CA VAL A 63 -7.23 -11.97 -4.39
C VAL A 63 -6.35 -10.73 -4.43
N ALA A 64 -6.05 -10.23 -5.62
CA ALA A 64 -5.21 -9.05 -5.81
C ALA A 64 -5.68 -8.21 -6.98
N GLY A 65 -5.81 -6.90 -6.78
CA GLY A 65 -6.12 -5.93 -7.81
C GLY A 65 -4.85 -5.38 -8.45
N SER A 66 -4.89 -5.12 -9.78
CA SER A 66 -3.75 -4.66 -10.56
C SER A 66 -3.77 -3.16 -10.88
N ASP A 67 -4.95 -2.58 -11.08
CA ASP A 67 -5.08 -1.20 -11.59
C ASP A 67 -5.03 -0.17 -10.46
N ILE A 68 -3.85 0.00 -9.86
CA ILE A 68 -3.65 0.99 -8.79
C ILE A 68 -3.50 2.38 -9.42
N PRO A 69 -4.38 3.35 -9.08
CA PRO A 69 -4.34 4.69 -9.66
C PRO A 69 -3.09 5.44 -9.28
N VAL A 70 -2.58 6.24 -10.23
CA VAL A 70 -1.48 7.19 -10.03
C VAL A 70 -1.84 8.55 -10.60
N ALA A 71 -1.20 9.60 -10.08
CA ALA A 71 -1.30 10.94 -10.61
C ALA A 71 0.09 11.59 -10.63
N LYS A 72 0.29 12.56 -11.53
CA LYS A 72 1.50 13.38 -11.56
C LYS A 72 1.18 14.72 -10.93
N ALA A 73 1.49 14.86 -9.65
CA ALA A 73 1.29 16.10 -8.91
C ALA A 73 2.51 17.03 -9.00
N THR A 74 2.26 18.33 -8.83
CA THR A 74 3.29 19.37 -8.81
C THR A 74 3.44 19.92 -7.40
N LEU A 75 4.66 19.89 -6.87
CA LEU A 75 4.98 20.49 -5.57
C LEU A 75 4.89 22.01 -5.66
N ARG A 76 4.04 22.63 -4.82
CA ARG A 76 3.89 24.10 -4.75
C ARG A 76 3.93 24.54 -3.29
N LEU A 77 5.07 25.02 -2.86
CA LEU A 77 5.31 25.51 -1.51
C LEU A 77 5.76 26.99 -1.57
N PRO A 78 5.50 27.80 -0.54
CA PRO A 78 4.82 27.42 0.71
C PRO A 78 3.31 27.25 0.54
N VAL A 79 2.71 26.41 1.37
CA VAL A 79 1.27 26.23 1.48
C VAL A 79 0.81 26.36 2.93
N THR A 80 -0.30 27.07 3.14
CA THR A 80 -0.96 27.15 4.44
C THR A 80 -2.33 26.49 4.37
N THR A 81 -2.57 25.53 5.27
CA THR A 81 -3.81 24.75 5.30
C THR A 81 -4.17 24.33 6.73
N THR A 82 -5.32 23.70 6.91
CA THR A 82 -5.70 23.07 8.18
C THR A 82 -5.41 21.58 8.13
N ASP A 83 -4.68 21.07 9.11
CA ASP A 83 -4.37 19.63 9.20
C ASP A 83 -5.47 18.82 9.90
N GLY A 84 -5.31 17.50 9.96
CA GLY A 84 -6.28 16.59 10.56
C GLY A 84 -6.44 16.73 12.08
N THR A 85 -5.63 17.53 12.75
CA THR A 85 -5.81 17.92 14.16
C THR A 85 -6.68 19.17 14.32
N GLY A 86 -7.11 19.78 13.20
CA GLY A 86 -7.82 21.06 13.19
C GLY A 86 -6.89 22.27 13.27
N ARG A 87 -5.58 22.09 13.26
CA ARG A 87 -4.59 23.15 13.38
C ARG A 87 -4.26 23.77 12.01
N ARG A 88 -4.19 25.09 11.94
CA ARG A 88 -3.62 25.80 10.78
C ARG A 88 -2.11 25.60 10.78
N VAL A 89 -1.56 25.07 9.69
CA VAL A 89 -0.14 24.77 9.50
C VAL A 89 0.36 25.38 8.21
N THR A 90 1.63 25.82 8.20
CA THR A 90 2.32 26.29 7.00
C THR A 90 3.47 25.33 6.70
N ILE A 91 3.50 24.80 5.49
CA ILE A 91 4.56 23.90 5.00
C ILE A 91 5.39 24.69 4.00
N LYS A 92 6.67 24.81 4.28
CA LYS A 92 7.64 25.61 3.51
C LYS A 92 8.64 24.72 2.78
N ASN A 93 8.93 23.52 3.33
CA ASN A 93 9.94 22.63 2.79
C ASN A 93 9.51 21.16 2.93
N ALA A 94 9.55 20.42 1.83
CA ALA A 94 9.19 18.99 1.77
C ALA A 94 10.31 18.12 1.14
N ASN A 95 11.56 18.59 1.13
CA ASN A 95 12.65 17.85 0.48
C ASN A 95 13.00 16.51 1.16
N ARG A 96 12.75 16.39 2.47
CA ARG A 96 12.98 15.19 3.24
C ARG A 96 11.78 14.93 4.16
N ILE A 97 10.81 14.16 3.66
CA ILE A 97 9.57 13.86 4.39
C ILE A 97 9.78 12.68 5.32
N ILE A 98 9.50 12.86 6.60
CA ILE A 98 9.33 11.77 7.57
C ILE A 98 7.85 11.40 7.58
N VAL A 99 7.49 10.20 7.13
CA VAL A 99 6.09 9.74 7.13
C VAL A 99 5.76 9.03 8.44
N GLY A 100 4.67 9.41 9.08
CA GLY A 100 4.19 8.79 10.33
C GLY A 100 3.48 7.46 10.11
N GLY A 101 3.14 7.12 8.88
CA GLY A 101 2.49 5.86 8.51
C GLY A 101 2.69 5.53 7.04
N GLU A 102 2.56 4.26 6.72
CA GLU A 102 2.77 3.71 5.39
C GLU A 102 1.74 4.16 4.36
N ASP A 103 0.52 4.49 4.78
CA ASP A 103 -0.53 5.06 3.94
C ASP A 103 -0.13 6.43 3.37
N VAL A 104 0.55 7.27 4.16
CA VAL A 104 1.10 8.54 3.68
C VAL A 104 2.18 8.30 2.63
N ALA A 105 3.06 7.31 2.84
CA ALA A 105 4.11 6.97 1.88
C ALA A 105 3.51 6.47 0.55
N ASP A 106 2.50 5.61 0.62
CA ASP A 106 1.78 5.07 -0.54
C ASP A 106 1.11 6.19 -1.35
N ILE A 107 0.39 7.09 -0.68
CA ILE A 107 -0.25 8.25 -1.32
C ILE A 107 0.79 9.19 -1.95
N LEU A 108 1.90 9.49 -1.26
CA LEU A 108 2.98 10.32 -1.81
C LEU A 108 3.57 9.69 -3.07
N ALA A 109 3.81 8.38 -3.07
CA ALA A 109 4.32 7.65 -4.22
C ALA A 109 3.35 7.71 -5.41
N ALA A 110 2.06 7.50 -5.17
CA ALA A 110 1.01 7.56 -6.18
C ALA A 110 0.80 8.96 -6.77
N LEU A 111 1.12 10.01 -6.01
CA LEU A 111 1.15 11.40 -6.48
C LEU A 111 2.45 11.77 -7.22
N GLY A 112 3.40 10.83 -7.36
CA GLY A 112 4.68 11.06 -8.03
C GLY A 112 5.77 11.65 -7.12
N TRP A 113 5.55 11.72 -5.82
CA TRP A 113 6.46 12.29 -4.83
C TRP A 113 7.27 11.26 -4.03
N ARG A 114 7.41 10.04 -4.54
CA ARG A 114 8.21 8.97 -3.91
C ARG A 114 9.59 9.44 -3.45
N LYS A 115 10.29 10.24 -4.28
CA LYS A 115 11.64 10.73 -3.99
C LYS A 115 11.72 11.69 -2.79
N LEU A 116 10.60 12.25 -2.35
CA LEU A 116 10.53 13.12 -1.17
C LEU A 116 10.45 12.32 0.14
N ILE A 117 10.12 11.02 0.09
CA ILE A 117 10.04 10.14 1.26
C ILE A 117 11.47 9.88 1.74
N TYR A 118 11.80 10.37 2.92
CA TYR A 118 13.13 10.26 3.50
C TYR A 118 13.23 9.25 4.62
N ALA A 119 12.18 9.17 5.46
CA ALA A 119 12.13 8.20 6.54
C ALA A 119 10.71 7.65 6.75
N ALA A 120 10.63 6.36 7.06
CA ALA A 120 9.37 5.65 7.30
C ALA A 120 9.47 4.67 8.48
N PRO A 121 8.32 4.25 9.08
CA PRO A 121 8.32 3.26 10.14
C PRO A 121 8.89 1.90 9.69
N THR A 122 9.67 1.23 10.56
CA THR A 122 10.29 -0.09 10.29
C THR A 122 9.29 -1.23 10.07
N ASN A 123 8.05 -1.08 10.52
CA ASN A 123 7.00 -2.10 10.40
C ASN A 123 6.08 -1.88 9.21
N SER A 124 6.45 -1.03 8.26
CA SER A 124 5.70 -0.76 7.05
C SER A 124 5.71 -1.95 6.09
N VAL A 125 4.61 -2.11 5.33
CA VAL A 125 4.47 -3.10 4.24
C VAL A 125 4.25 -2.42 2.88
N ALA A 126 3.95 -1.11 2.84
CA ALA A 126 3.88 -0.34 1.60
C ALA A 126 5.28 -0.22 0.97
N GLU A 127 5.38 -0.55 -0.31
CA GLU A 127 6.65 -0.56 -1.05
C GLU A 127 7.40 0.77 -0.95
N ALA A 128 6.68 1.89 -1.04
CA ALA A 128 7.26 3.22 -0.93
C ALA A 128 7.87 3.51 0.45
N ALA A 129 7.29 2.96 1.52
CA ALA A 129 7.79 3.09 2.88
C ALA A 129 8.95 2.12 3.15
N VAL A 130 8.87 0.88 2.64
CA VAL A 130 9.93 -0.13 2.76
C VAL A 130 11.22 0.33 2.09
N ASN A 131 11.12 1.05 0.97
CA ASN A 131 12.26 1.58 0.21
C ASN A 131 12.69 3.00 0.63
N ALA A 132 12.21 3.52 1.76
CA ALA A 132 12.66 4.81 2.27
C ALA A 132 14.15 4.74 2.69
N PRO A 133 14.94 5.82 2.48
CA PRO A 133 16.37 5.86 2.85
C PRO A 133 16.64 5.58 4.32
N LYS A 134 15.74 5.99 5.22
CA LYS A 134 15.84 5.79 6.66
C LYS A 134 14.60 5.11 7.23
N HIS A 135 14.82 4.31 8.28
CA HIS A 135 13.73 3.66 9.01
C HIS A 135 13.81 3.96 10.49
N TYR A 136 12.67 4.07 11.16
CA TYR A 136 12.58 4.34 12.58
C TYR A 136 11.43 3.56 13.23
N GLY A 137 11.58 3.26 14.52
CA GLY A 137 10.52 2.67 15.33
C GLY A 137 9.74 3.75 16.08
N PHE A 138 8.41 3.79 15.92
CA PHE A 138 7.54 4.65 16.74
C PHE A 138 7.38 4.05 18.14
N SER A 139 8.48 3.80 18.83
CA SER A 139 8.51 3.16 20.13
C SER A 139 9.08 4.10 21.20
N LYS A 140 8.86 3.76 22.46
CA LYS A 140 9.48 4.47 23.59
C LYS A 140 11.02 4.51 23.51
N LYS A 141 11.64 3.58 22.77
CA LYS A 141 13.10 3.51 22.59
C LYS A 141 13.64 4.60 21.65
N THR A 142 12.92 4.94 20.57
CA THR A 142 13.38 5.99 19.64
C THR A 142 13.17 7.39 20.23
N GLY A 143 12.09 7.58 21.02
CA GLY A 143 11.77 8.86 21.63
C GLY A 143 11.60 10.01 20.61
N MET A 144 11.34 11.20 21.11
CA MET A 144 11.23 12.40 20.25
C MET A 144 12.59 12.89 19.76
N GLU A 145 13.62 12.80 20.57
CA GLU A 145 15.01 13.17 20.21
C GLU A 145 15.49 12.32 19.03
N GLY A 146 15.28 11.00 19.08
CA GLY A 146 15.61 10.11 18.00
C GLY A 146 14.81 10.39 16.70
N LEU A 147 13.57 10.84 16.79
CA LEU A 147 12.80 11.26 15.62
C LEU A 147 13.31 12.59 15.05
N LEU A 148 13.66 13.55 15.88
CA LEU A 148 14.23 14.83 15.46
C LEU A 148 15.63 14.67 14.84
N SER A 149 16.43 13.72 15.32
CA SER A 149 17.76 13.42 14.78
C SER A 149 17.76 12.79 13.39
N ILE A 150 16.59 12.41 12.86
CA ILE A 150 16.44 11.93 11.47
C ILE A 150 16.77 13.03 10.45
N ASP A 151 16.71 14.30 10.84
CA ASP A 151 17.00 15.45 9.99
C ASP A 151 16.04 15.57 8.78
N GLY A 152 14.75 15.38 9.03
CA GLY A 152 13.68 15.64 8.05
C GLY A 152 13.33 17.12 7.97
N THR A 153 12.75 17.54 6.85
CA THR A 153 12.27 18.92 6.66
C THR A 153 10.76 19.06 6.83
N LEU A 154 10.04 17.93 6.76
CA LEU A 154 8.60 17.85 6.98
C LEU A 154 8.25 16.52 7.66
N PHE A 155 7.41 16.57 8.68
CA PHE A 155 6.76 15.39 9.24
C PHE A 155 5.30 15.34 8.82
N ILE A 156 4.85 14.21 8.23
CA ILE A 156 3.45 13.97 7.93
C ILE A 156 2.97 12.76 8.73
N GLY A 157 2.22 13.03 9.81
CA GLY A 157 1.56 12.01 10.61
C GLY A 157 0.27 11.50 9.93
N ASN A 158 -0.17 10.29 10.28
CA ASN A 158 -1.41 9.71 9.74
C ASN A 158 -2.50 9.45 10.79
N ASN A 159 -2.29 9.90 12.03
CA ASN A 159 -3.24 9.67 13.11
C ASN A 159 -3.14 10.80 14.15
N PRO A 160 -4.18 11.63 14.31
CA PRO A 160 -4.15 12.78 15.24
C PRO A 160 -3.84 12.41 16.69
N MET A 161 -4.36 11.30 17.19
CA MET A 161 -4.14 10.88 18.57
C MET A 161 -2.70 10.40 18.82
N ARG A 162 -2.10 9.68 17.86
CA ARG A 162 -0.73 9.14 18.00
C ARG A 162 0.32 10.16 17.61
N HIS A 163 0.10 10.91 16.54
CA HIS A 163 1.08 11.75 15.89
C HIS A 163 0.92 13.24 16.16
N GLY A 164 -0.19 13.68 16.75
CA GLY A 164 -0.42 15.09 17.06
C GLY A 164 0.65 15.70 17.97
N ARG A 165 1.02 14.97 19.05
CA ARG A 165 2.11 15.39 19.94
C ARG A 165 3.46 15.41 19.24
N ALA A 166 3.77 14.40 18.40
CA ALA A 166 5.00 14.36 17.64
C ALA A 166 5.09 15.54 16.66
N ALA A 167 3.99 15.82 15.93
CA ALA A 167 3.91 16.96 15.01
C ALA A 167 4.09 18.31 15.73
N ALA A 168 3.58 18.45 16.96
CA ALA A 168 3.82 19.65 17.77
C ALA A 168 5.31 19.80 18.10
N LYS A 169 5.98 18.72 18.50
CA LYS A 169 7.42 18.74 18.81
C LYS A 169 8.30 19.02 17.59
N PHE A 170 7.95 18.49 16.42
CA PHE A 170 8.64 18.84 15.17
C PHE A 170 8.54 20.36 14.91
N ARG A 171 7.36 20.96 15.06
CA ARG A 171 7.15 22.40 14.86
C ARG A 171 7.94 23.24 15.90
N GLU A 172 7.98 22.81 17.17
CA GLU A 172 8.77 23.46 18.22
C GLU A 172 10.27 23.44 17.88
N ALA A 173 10.73 22.40 17.19
CA ALA A 173 12.10 22.28 16.68
C ALA A 173 12.34 22.96 15.31
N GLY A 174 11.36 23.73 14.79
CA GLY A 174 11.50 24.43 13.52
C GLY A 174 11.28 23.57 12.27
N VAL A 175 10.83 22.33 12.43
CA VAL A 175 10.51 21.41 11.32
C VAL A 175 9.01 21.52 11.00
N ASP A 176 8.67 21.70 9.71
CA ASP A 176 7.28 21.73 9.30
C ASP A 176 6.59 20.39 9.63
N ALA A 177 5.32 20.46 10.07
CA ALA A 177 4.60 19.23 10.39
C ALA A 177 3.08 19.37 10.21
N ALA A 178 2.48 18.33 9.60
CA ALA A 178 1.05 18.19 9.43
C ALA A 178 0.59 16.76 9.79
N VAL A 179 -0.69 16.57 10.05
CA VAL A 179 -1.25 15.26 10.39
C VAL A 179 -2.48 15.00 9.54
N VAL A 180 -2.56 13.85 8.88
CA VAL A 180 -3.76 13.36 8.20
C VAL A 180 -4.72 12.77 9.24
N ASN A 181 -6.01 12.99 9.08
CA ASN A 181 -7.01 12.37 9.93
C ASN A 181 -7.28 10.93 9.47
N ASP A 182 -6.93 9.96 10.30
CA ASP A 182 -7.11 8.51 10.05
C ASP A 182 -8.57 8.06 9.96
N ARG A 183 -9.50 8.87 10.45
CA ARG A 183 -10.95 8.58 10.42
C ARG A 183 -11.61 8.91 9.08
N GLN A 184 -10.89 9.61 8.19
CA GLN A 184 -11.41 9.91 6.86
C GLN A 184 -11.36 8.66 5.96
N PRO A 185 -12.31 8.50 5.03
CA PRO A 185 -12.18 7.58 3.92
C PRO A 185 -10.91 7.84 3.11
N ILE A 186 -10.46 6.87 2.35
CA ILE A 186 -9.20 6.97 1.58
C ILE A 186 -9.16 8.21 0.68
N GLY A 187 -10.26 8.56 0.02
CA GLY A 187 -10.32 9.77 -0.81
C GLY A 187 -9.99 11.05 -0.04
N GLY A 188 -10.47 11.17 1.21
CA GLY A 188 -10.14 12.29 2.09
C GLY A 188 -8.66 12.35 2.47
N LYS A 189 -8.04 11.20 2.74
CA LYS A 189 -6.59 11.11 3.05
C LYS A 189 -5.75 11.53 1.85
N ILE A 190 -6.09 11.08 0.64
CA ILE A 190 -5.41 11.45 -0.59
C ILE A 190 -5.47 12.98 -0.81
N ARG A 191 -6.65 13.57 -0.66
CA ARG A 191 -6.85 15.03 -0.81
C ARG A 191 -6.04 15.81 0.22
N ALA A 192 -6.00 15.34 1.46
CA ALA A 192 -5.22 15.98 2.54
C ALA A 192 -3.72 16.00 2.22
N VAL A 193 -3.13 14.85 1.84
CA VAL A 193 -1.70 14.75 1.50
C VAL A 193 -1.36 15.64 0.31
N ALA A 194 -2.19 15.63 -0.75
CA ALA A 194 -1.98 16.48 -1.91
C ALA A 194 -2.08 17.97 -1.58
N THR A 195 -3.01 18.36 -0.71
CA THR A 195 -3.18 19.73 -0.23
C THR A 195 -1.97 20.18 0.60
N PHE A 196 -1.40 19.31 1.43
CA PHE A 196 -0.19 19.64 2.22
C PHE A 196 1.01 19.99 1.32
N LEU A 197 1.06 19.45 0.11
CA LEU A 197 2.14 19.71 -0.83
C LEU A 197 1.74 20.63 -2.00
N GLY A 198 0.58 21.30 -1.90
CA GLY A 198 0.18 22.40 -2.76
C GLY A 198 -0.46 22.01 -4.09
N ASP A 199 -0.87 20.75 -4.28
CA ASP A 199 -1.62 20.34 -5.49
C ASP A 199 -2.93 19.59 -5.17
N PRO A 200 -3.95 20.31 -4.63
CA PRO A 200 -5.24 19.71 -4.33
C PRO A 200 -5.94 19.13 -5.58
N LYS A 201 -5.70 19.70 -6.78
CA LYS A 201 -6.30 19.19 -8.02
C LYS A 201 -5.81 17.79 -8.38
N ALA A 202 -4.51 17.52 -8.22
CA ALA A 202 -3.97 16.16 -8.39
C ALA A 202 -4.55 15.23 -7.33
N GLY A 203 -4.72 15.70 -6.10
CA GLY A 203 -5.41 14.98 -5.03
C GLY A 203 -6.83 14.59 -5.38
N ASP A 204 -7.63 15.53 -5.89
CA ASP A 204 -9.01 15.28 -6.34
C ASP A 204 -9.07 14.24 -7.46
N LYS A 205 -8.17 14.36 -8.45
CA LYS A 205 -8.08 13.40 -9.56
C LYS A 205 -7.77 11.98 -9.07
N LEU A 206 -6.77 11.83 -8.20
CA LEU A 206 -6.35 10.54 -7.65
C LEU A 206 -7.42 9.95 -6.73
N ALA A 207 -7.97 10.75 -5.82
CA ALA A 207 -9.06 10.35 -4.94
C ALA A 207 -10.29 9.88 -5.73
N GLY A 208 -10.71 10.66 -6.73
CA GLY A 208 -11.83 10.30 -7.60
C GLY A 208 -11.60 9.01 -8.39
N ALA A 209 -10.35 8.68 -8.75
CA ALA A 209 -10.04 7.41 -9.40
C ALA A 209 -10.25 6.22 -8.44
N VAL A 210 -9.75 6.31 -7.20
CA VAL A 210 -9.96 5.27 -6.17
C VAL A 210 -11.43 5.15 -5.80
N GLU A 211 -12.15 6.27 -5.63
CA GLU A 211 -13.58 6.29 -5.32
C GLU A 211 -14.42 5.63 -6.42
N ARG A 212 -14.09 5.84 -7.70
CA ARG A 212 -14.74 5.12 -8.82
C ARG A 212 -14.53 3.61 -8.75
N GLN A 213 -13.33 3.15 -8.37
CA GLN A 213 -13.07 1.72 -8.19
C GLN A 213 -13.89 1.12 -7.03
N LEU A 214 -14.09 1.86 -5.95
CA LEU A 214 -14.96 1.43 -4.85
C LEU A 214 -16.44 1.31 -5.32
N VAL A 215 -16.90 2.24 -6.15
CA VAL A 215 -18.23 2.19 -6.77
C VAL A 215 -18.35 1.00 -7.74
N GLU A 216 -17.30 0.71 -8.53
CA GLU A 216 -17.25 -0.46 -9.41
C GLU A 216 -17.34 -1.77 -8.61
N ALA A 217 -16.60 -1.89 -7.51
CA ALA A 217 -16.68 -3.05 -6.62
C ALA A 217 -18.11 -3.27 -6.09
N ALA A 218 -18.81 -2.20 -5.70
CA ALA A 218 -20.21 -2.26 -5.30
C ALA A 218 -21.11 -2.71 -6.46
N ALA A 219 -20.85 -2.32 -7.69
CA ALA A 219 -21.62 -2.72 -8.86
C ALA A 219 -21.49 -4.22 -9.16
N ILE A 220 -20.27 -4.79 -9.03
CA ILE A 220 -20.01 -6.22 -9.22
C ILE A 220 -20.83 -7.07 -8.25
N THR A 221 -20.95 -6.65 -6.99
CA THR A 221 -21.63 -7.42 -5.94
C THR A 221 -23.12 -7.12 -5.81
N ARG A 222 -23.64 -6.12 -6.54
CA ARG A 222 -25.06 -5.68 -6.44
C ARG A 222 -26.07 -6.78 -6.75
N ALA A 223 -25.73 -7.72 -7.63
CA ALA A 223 -26.61 -8.83 -7.99
C ALA A 223 -26.92 -9.79 -6.82
N ARG A 224 -26.22 -9.66 -5.69
CA ARG A 224 -26.40 -10.45 -4.46
C ARG A 224 -27.43 -9.84 -3.52
N GLN A 225 -28.51 -9.27 -4.04
CA GLN A 225 -29.59 -8.73 -3.20
C GLN A 225 -30.13 -9.80 -2.27
N GLY A 226 -29.99 -9.58 -0.96
CA GLY A 226 -30.54 -10.42 0.12
C GLY A 226 -29.54 -11.24 0.92
N HIS A 227 -28.29 -11.43 0.47
CA HIS A 227 -27.29 -12.14 1.27
C HIS A 227 -25.98 -11.35 1.42
N ARG A 228 -25.78 -10.74 2.59
CA ARG A 228 -24.52 -10.06 2.93
C ARG A 228 -23.55 -11.06 3.53
N LEU A 229 -22.50 -11.43 2.79
CA LEU A 229 -21.44 -12.28 3.30
C LEU A 229 -20.73 -11.61 4.50
N ARG A 230 -20.43 -12.40 5.51
CA ARG A 230 -19.68 -11.97 6.70
C ARG A 230 -18.23 -12.29 6.48
N ILE A 231 -17.39 -11.28 6.47
CA ILE A 231 -15.96 -11.40 6.20
C ILE A 231 -15.19 -11.07 7.47
N LEU A 232 -14.39 -12.02 7.93
CA LEU A 232 -13.47 -11.87 9.03
C LEU A 232 -12.07 -11.60 8.48
N ALA A 233 -11.56 -10.40 8.65
CA ALA A 233 -10.18 -10.06 8.30
C ALA A 233 -9.26 -10.22 9.51
N VAL A 234 -8.19 -11.02 9.36
CA VAL A 234 -7.22 -11.33 10.43
C VAL A 234 -5.78 -11.00 10.00
N THR A 235 -4.92 -10.71 10.97
CA THR A 235 -3.52 -10.32 10.76
C THR A 235 -2.64 -10.74 11.94
N ALA A 236 -1.34 -10.93 11.69
CA ALA A 236 -0.28 -11.09 12.69
C ALA A 236 0.36 -9.74 13.10
N SER A 237 -0.28 -8.60 12.77
CA SER A 237 0.28 -7.26 12.98
C SER A 237 -0.43 -6.46 14.08
N GLY A 238 -1.03 -7.14 15.04
CA GLY A 238 -1.54 -6.52 16.27
C GLY A 238 -0.41 -5.94 17.13
N ALA A 239 -0.76 -5.30 18.23
CA ALA A 239 0.20 -4.70 19.15
C ALA A 239 1.25 -5.74 19.59
N GLY A 240 2.53 -5.39 19.44
CA GLY A 240 3.63 -6.32 19.74
C GLY A 240 3.77 -7.50 18.79
N GLY A 241 3.12 -7.47 17.62
CA GLY A 241 3.12 -8.60 16.66
C GLY A 241 2.10 -9.69 16.98
N ALA A 242 1.15 -9.40 17.87
CA ALA A 242 0.10 -10.35 18.23
C ALA A 242 -0.90 -10.57 17.08
N ASN A 243 -1.59 -11.72 17.13
CA ASN A 243 -2.71 -12.00 16.26
C ASN A 243 -3.85 -11.01 16.54
N ALA A 244 -4.47 -10.51 15.49
CA ALA A 244 -5.49 -9.47 15.60
C ALA A 244 -6.62 -9.65 14.57
N VAL A 245 -7.79 -9.16 14.94
CA VAL A 245 -8.93 -8.97 14.03
C VAL A 245 -8.91 -7.52 13.53
N MET A 246 -9.06 -7.36 12.24
CA MET A 246 -9.13 -6.05 11.59
C MET A 246 -10.53 -5.45 11.71
N GLY A 247 -10.60 -4.26 12.28
CA GLY A 247 -11.86 -3.55 12.56
C GLY A 247 -11.97 -2.23 11.81
N MET A 248 -12.78 -1.32 12.34
CA MET A 248 -13.03 0.01 11.78
C MET A 248 -11.72 0.80 11.56
N GLY A 249 -11.63 1.50 10.43
CA GLY A 249 -10.48 2.34 10.07
C GLY A 249 -9.33 1.56 9.42
N THR A 250 -9.52 0.29 9.03
CA THR A 250 -8.55 -0.49 8.27
C THR A 250 -8.93 -0.53 6.78
N ALA A 251 -7.93 -0.73 5.91
CA ALA A 251 -8.12 -0.89 4.48
C ALA A 251 -9.10 -2.03 4.15
N SER A 252 -8.95 -3.17 4.84
CA SER A 252 -9.86 -4.31 4.67
C SER A 252 -11.30 -3.98 5.00
N ALA A 253 -11.56 -3.19 6.05
CA ALA A 253 -12.91 -2.78 6.42
C ALA A 253 -13.55 -1.90 5.34
N GLU A 254 -12.79 -0.99 4.72
CA GLU A 254 -13.26 -0.12 3.63
C GLU A 254 -13.56 -0.94 2.37
N MET A 255 -12.68 -1.86 1.98
CA MET A 255 -12.91 -2.79 0.84
C MET A 255 -14.13 -3.68 1.06
N ILE A 256 -14.28 -4.27 2.25
CA ILE A 256 -15.41 -5.14 2.58
C ILE A 256 -16.72 -4.34 2.50
N ALA A 257 -16.75 -3.12 3.01
CA ALA A 257 -17.91 -2.25 2.94
C ALA A 257 -18.25 -1.87 1.49
N ALA A 258 -17.26 -1.54 0.66
CA ALA A 258 -17.44 -1.26 -0.77
C ALA A 258 -18.05 -2.46 -1.52
N CYS A 259 -17.70 -3.70 -1.14
CA CYS A 259 -18.33 -4.90 -1.68
C CYS A 259 -19.76 -5.18 -1.16
N GLY A 260 -20.35 -4.30 -0.33
CA GLY A 260 -21.64 -4.54 0.29
C GLY A 260 -21.66 -5.70 1.30
N ALA A 261 -20.51 -6.24 1.65
CA ALA A 261 -20.33 -7.30 2.62
C ALA A 261 -20.26 -6.76 4.07
N THR A 262 -20.37 -7.65 5.05
CA THR A 262 -20.29 -7.27 6.46
C THR A 262 -18.90 -7.57 7.01
N SER A 263 -18.13 -6.55 7.38
CA SER A 263 -16.92 -6.75 8.16
C SER A 263 -17.29 -7.20 9.57
N VAL A 264 -16.85 -8.39 9.93
CA VAL A 264 -17.14 -9.00 11.25
C VAL A 264 -16.48 -8.19 12.37
N GLY A 265 -15.25 -7.75 12.18
CA GLY A 265 -14.54 -6.93 13.16
C GLY A 265 -15.22 -5.58 13.39
N VAL A 266 -15.73 -4.91 12.34
CA VAL A 266 -16.48 -3.66 12.46
C VAL A 266 -17.80 -3.89 13.20
N ARG A 267 -18.53 -4.94 12.86
CA ARG A 267 -19.78 -5.31 13.50
C ARG A 267 -19.62 -5.62 15.00
N ALA A 268 -18.48 -6.18 15.38
CA ALA A 268 -18.11 -6.43 16.76
C ALA A 268 -17.58 -5.18 17.50
N GLY A 269 -17.62 -3.99 16.88
CA GLY A 269 -17.15 -2.74 17.48
C GLY A 269 -15.63 -2.60 17.56
N LEU A 270 -14.87 -3.48 16.90
CA LEU A 270 -13.42 -3.46 16.94
C LEU A 270 -12.87 -2.31 16.07
N ARG A 271 -11.71 -1.76 16.44
CA ARG A 271 -11.03 -0.67 15.74
C ARG A 271 -9.57 -1.05 15.46
N GLY A 272 -9.07 -0.67 14.30
CA GLY A 272 -7.70 -0.95 13.87
C GLY A 272 -7.41 -2.46 13.89
N TYR A 273 -6.23 -2.83 14.33
CA TYR A 273 -5.81 -4.22 14.52
C TYR A 273 -6.04 -4.59 15.99
N SER A 274 -7.24 -5.09 16.29
CA SER A 274 -7.67 -5.37 17.65
C SER A 274 -7.25 -6.75 18.10
N VAL A 275 -6.56 -6.84 19.21
CA VAL A 275 -6.24 -8.09 19.93
C VAL A 275 -7.33 -8.50 20.93
N LYS A 276 -8.40 -7.70 21.03
CA LYS A 276 -9.52 -7.93 21.97
C LYS A 276 -10.56 -8.84 21.31
N PHE A 277 -10.27 -10.12 21.23
CA PHE A 277 -11.22 -11.16 20.80
C PHE A 277 -10.98 -12.43 21.60
N THR A 278 -12.00 -13.28 21.66
CA THR A 278 -11.92 -14.63 22.24
C THR A 278 -12.26 -15.67 21.19
N ASP A 279 -11.92 -16.91 21.44
CA ASP A 279 -12.23 -18.02 20.54
C ASP A 279 -13.76 -18.22 20.39
N GLU A 280 -14.51 -18.13 21.47
CA GLU A 280 -15.98 -18.14 21.43
C GLU A 280 -16.54 -16.96 20.63
N GLY A 281 -15.93 -15.78 20.80
CA GLY A 281 -16.27 -14.59 20.03
C GLY A 281 -16.08 -14.84 18.54
N LEU A 282 -14.94 -15.41 18.11
CA LEU A 282 -14.68 -15.74 16.70
C LEU A 282 -15.69 -16.75 16.14
N LEU A 283 -16.03 -17.79 16.91
CA LEU A 283 -17.03 -18.79 16.52
C LEU A 283 -18.42 -18.19 16.40
N SER A 284 -18.82 -17.33 17.35
CA SER A 284 -20.14 -16.67 17.35
C SER A 284 -20.34 -15.72 16.17
N MET A 285 -19.27 -15.17 15.63
CA MET A 285 -19.28 -14.30 14.46
C MET A 285 -19.69 -15.01 13.17
N LYS A 286 -19.52 -16.35 13.10
CA LYS A 286 -19.89 -17.21 11.97
C LYS A 286 -19.48 -16.63 10.63
N PRO A 287 -18.19 -16.31 10.38
CA PRO A 287 -17.74 -15.75 9.11
C PRO A 287 -18.02 -16.71 7.95
N ASP A 288 -18.40 -16.15 6.80
CA ASP A 288 -18.59 -16.88 5.54
C ASP A 288 -17.30 -16.93 4.71
N VAL A 289 -16.41 -15.93 4.93
CA VAL A 289 -15.10 -15.80 4.31
C VAL A 289 -14.10 -15.30 5.35
N ILE A 290 -12.88 -15.81 5.31
CA ILE A 290 -11.73 -15.29 6.05
C ILE A 290 -10.81 -14.58 5.07
N LEU A 291 -10.33 -13.40 5.44
CA LEU A 291 -9.44 -12.57 4.64
C LEU A 291 -8.14 -12.33 5.42
N THR A 292 -6.99 -12.56 4.78
CA THR A 292 -5.68 -12.34 5.39
C THR A 292 -4.64 -11.87 4.38
N GLY A 293 -3.49 -11.38 4.88
CA GLY A 293 -2.37 -10.95 4.06
C GLY A 293 -1.35 -12.07 3.82
N ASP A 294 -0.70 -12.03 2.65
CA ASP A 294 0.40 -12.95 2.30
C ASP A 294 1.58 -12.87 3.28
N GLY A 295 1.92 -11.67 3.74
CA GLY A 295 2.95 -11.47 4.75
C GLY A 295 2.56 -12.00 6.12
N ASP A 296 1.25 -12.04 6.45
CA ASP A 296 0.77 -12.66 7.68
C ASP A 296 0.90 -14.18 7.60
N LEU A 297 0.56 -14.79 6.45
CA LEU A 297 0.78 -16.23 6.24
C LEU A 297 2.24 -16.61 6.39
N LYS A 298 3.16 -15.83 5.80
CA LYS A 298 4.61 -16.04 5.97
C LYS A 298 5.02 -15.96 7.45
N ARG A 299 4.49 -14.98 8.18
CA ARG A 299 4.79 -14.78 9.60
C ARG A 299 4.28 -15.94 10.48
N TRP A 300 3.14 -16.51 10.17
CA TRP A 300 2.63 -17.70 10.84
C TRP A 300 3.34 -19.00 10.42
N GLY A 301 4.19 -18.97 9.37
CA GLY A 301 4.81 -20.21 8.85
C GLY A 301 3.89 -21.01 7.92
N GLY A 302 2.97 -20.34 7.24
CA GLY A 302 2.01 -20.96 6.32
C GLY A 302 0.71 -21.40 6.97
N LEU A 303 0.06 -22.43 6.39
CA LEU A 303 -1.24 -22.92 6.82
C LEU A 303 -1.23 -23.47 8.25
N GLU A 304 -0.23 -24.26 8.59
CA GLU A 304 -0.13 -24.89 9.91
C GLU A 304 -0.05 -23.83 11.02
N GLY A 305 0.83 -22.84 10.86
CA GLY A 305 0.95 -21.75 11.80
C GLY A 305 -0.29 -20.85 11.84
N TYR A 306 -0.98 -20.65 10.70
CA TYR A 306 -2.26 -19.97 10.69
C TYR A 306 -3.33 -20.68 11.53
N LEU A 307 -3.47 -22.02 11.38
CA LEU A 307 -4.42 -22.81 12.16
C LEU A 307 -4.06 -22.85 13.65
N LYS A 308 -2.76 -22.81 13.97
CA LYS A 308 -2.29 -22.68 15.36
C LYS A 308 -2.58 -21.28 15.93
N ALA A 309 -2.48 -20.24 15.10
CA ALA A 309 -2.77 -18.86 15.50
C ALA A 309 -4.26 -18.61 15.76
N PHE A 310 -5.14 -19.32 15.05
CA PHE A 310 -6.59 -19.19 15.13
C PHE A 310 -7.25 -20.59 15.07
N PRO A 311 -7.12 -21.43 16.11
CA PRO A 311 -7.54 -22.84 16.08
C PRO A 311 -9.06 -23.01 15.88
N THR A 312 -9.84 -22.02 16.33
CA THR A 312 -11.31 -22.06 16.22
C THR A 312 -11.82 -21.68 14.83
N LEU A 313 -11.00 -21.04 13.97
CA LEU A 313 -11.45 -20.63 12.64
C LEU A 313 -11.80 -21.83 11.74
N ALA A 314 -11.15 -22.98 11.91
CA ALA A 314 -11.50 -24.22 11.20
C ALA A 314 -12.95 -24.68 11.47
N GLN A 315 -13.52 -24.31 12.63
CA GLN A 315 -14.88 -24.67 13.03
C GLN A 315 -15.94 -23.66 12.55
N THR A 316 -15.52 -22.54 11.97
CA THR A 316 -16.45 -21.54 11.39
C THR A 316 -17.01 -22.02 10.04
N PRO A 317 -18.11 -21.43 9.54
CA PRO A 317 -18.59 -21.72 8.20
C PRO A 317 -17.52 -21.51 7.12
N ALA A 318 -16.72 -20.46 7.22
CA ALA A 318 -15.61 -20.18 6.30
C ALA A 318 -14.52 -21.26 6.38
N GLY A 319 -14.13 -21.66 7.58
CA GLY A 319 -13.09 -22.68 7.79
C GLY A 319 -13.49 -24.04 7.26
N ARG A 320 -14.72 -24.50 7.56
CA ARG A 320 -15.25 -25.77 7.05
C ARG A 320 -15.34 -25.85 5.53
N LYS A 321 -15.55 -24.70 4.85
CA LYS A 321 -15.64 -24.61 3.39
C LYS A 321 -14.31 -24.21 2.73
N ASN A 322 -13.25 -24.00 3.51
CA ASN A 322 -11.96 -23.46 3.05
C ASN A 322 -12.10 -22.13 2.29
N HIS A 323 -13.08 -21.30 2.62
CA HIS A 323 -13.27 -19.97 2.03
C HIS A 323 -12.28 -18.97 2.67
N VAL A 324 -11.00 -19.11 2.35
CA VAL A 324 -9.94 -18.23 2.80
C VAL A 324 -9.36 -17.47 1.62
N PHE A 325 -9.45 -16.16 1.68
CA PHE A 325 -8.89 -15.25 0.69
C PHE A 325 -7.58 -14.66 1.20
N VAL A 326 -6.57 -14.71 0.34
CA VAL A 326 -5.24 -14.17 0.62
C VAL A 326 -4.97 -13.01 -0.31
N MET A 327 -4.65 -11.86 0.27
CA MET A 327 -4.34 -10.63 -0.48
C MET A 327 -2.87 -10.23 -0.29
N PRO A 328 -2.29 -9.43 -1.22
CA PRO A 328 -1.05 -8.73 -0.94
C PRO A 328 -1.17 -7.93 0.36
N SER A 329 -0.18 -8.06 1.25
CA SER A 329 -0.19 -7.35 2.54
C SER A 329 -0.33 -5.84 2.37
N GLU A 330 0.22 -5.27 1.31
CA GLU A 330 0.06 -3.87 0.98
C GLU A 330 -1.41 -3.51 0.73
N GLN A 331 -2.14 -4.30 -0.05
CA GLN A 331 -3.55 -4.00 -0.35
C GLN A 331 -4.48 -4.18 0.86
N ILE A 332 -4.27 -5.22 1.65
CA ILE A 332 -5.17 -5.50 2.79
C ILE A 332 -4.89 -4.59 4.00
N LYS A 333 -3.65 -4.11 4.17
CA LYS A 333 -3.22 -3.36 5.37
C LYS A 333 -3.10 -1.87 5.16
N VAL A 334 -2.60 -1.43 3.99
CA VAL A 334 -2.34 -0.02 3.71
C VAL A 334 -3.63 0.68 3.31
N SER A 335 -4.06 1.61 4.14
CA SER A 335 -5.22 2.47 3.84
C SER A 335 -4.81 3.57 2.84
N GLY A 336 -4.34 3.12 1.67
CA GLY A 336 -3.75 3.90 0.59
C GLY A 336 -4.49 3.69 -0.73
N VAL A 337 -3.83 4.05 -1.84
CA VAL A 337 -4.45 4.08 -3.18
C VAL A 337 -4.83 2.69 -3.71
N GLY A 338 -4.23 1.62 -3.18
CA GLY A 338 -4.53 0.24 -3.55
C GLY A 338 -5.90 -0.28 -3.07
N VAL A 339 -6.59 0.45 -2.18
CA VAL A 339 -7.88 0.03 -1.59
C VAL A 339 -8.96 -0.16 -2.67
N GLY A 340 -9.00 0.70 -3.70
CA GLY A 340 -9.99 0.59 -4.78
C GLY A 340 -9.79 -0.67 -5.63
N ALA A 341 -8.57 -0.90 -6.11
CA ALA A 341 -8.21 -2.09 -6.88
C ALA A 341 -8.41 -3.38 -6.07
N GLY A 342 -8.03 -3.37 -4.78
CA GLY A 342 -8.27 -4.48 -3.85
C GLY A 342 -9.76 -4.77 -3.67
N ALA A 343 -10.61 -3.74 -3.58
CA ALA A 343 -12.06 -3.89 -3.48
C ALA A 343 -12.66 -4.54 -4.72
N ILE A 344 -12.24 -4.16 -5.93
CA ILE A 344 -12.68 -4.79 -7.18
C ILE A 344 -12.30 -6.28 -7.19
N ALA A 345 -11.05 -6.60 -6.84
CA ALA A 345 -10.58 -7.99 -6.79
C ALA A 345 -11.39 -8.81 -5.76
N LEU A 346 -11.61 -8.24 -4.58
CA LEU A 346 -12.44 -8.86 -3.55
C LEU A 346 -13.87 -9.08 -4.02
N ALA A 347 -14.48 -8.09 -4.67
CA ALA A 347 -15.85 -8.20 -5.21
C ALA A 347 -15.98 -9.34 -6.21
N ARG A 348 -15.01 -9.50 -7.13
CA ARG A 348 -14.97 -10.60 -8.11
C ARG A 348 -14.82 -11.96 -7.45
N ALA A 349 -13.95 -12.06 -6.45
CA ALA A 349 -13.76 -13.31 -5.69
C ALA A 349 -15.03 -13.69 -4.90
N LEU A 350 -15.71 -12.71 -4.31
CA LEU A 350 -17.00 -12.91 -3.64
C LEU A 350 -18.10 -13.30 -4.62
N ASP A 351 -18.13 -12.74 -5.84
CA ASP A 351 -19.09 -13.12 -6.90
C ASP A 351 -18.87 -14.57 -7.33
N ALA A 352 -17.62 -15.00 -7.47
CA ALA A 352 -17.30 -16.38 -7.85
C ALA A 352 -17.73 -17.43 -6.80
N LEU A 353 -17.76 -17.08 -5.50
CA LEU A 353 -18.26 -17.99 -4.44
C LEU A 353 -19.78 -18.23 -4.49
N SER A 354 -20.52 -17.42 -5.25
CA SER A 354 -22.00 -17.47 -5.30
C SER A 354 -22.53 -18.29 -6.49
N ARG A 355 -21.64 -18.67 -7.39
CA ARG A 355 -21.95 -19.50 -8.56
C ARG A 355 -21.79 -20.97 -8.24
#